data_7ced0d0762b46aae32506cd3b350becb
#
_entry.id   7ced0d0762b46aae32506cd3b350becb
#
_cell.length_a   1.000
_cell.length_b   1.000
_cell.length_c   1.000
_cell.angle_alpha   90.00
_cell.angle_beta   90.00
_cell.angle_gamma   90.00
#
_symmetry.space_group_name_H-M   'P 1'
#
loop_
_entity.id
_entity.type
_entity.pdbx_description
1 polymer ?
#
loop_
_entity_poly.entity_id
_entity_poly.type
_entity_poly.pdbx_seq_one_letter_code
_entity_poly.pdbx_strand_id
1 'polypeptide(L)'
;MNIHEHQAKQLLKKFGAIVPNGEACFTVQEVLENAKKLNLKKYVLKAQIHAGGRGKAGGVKILDNLADLEKAANDLLGKKLVTHQTGPSGKEVKRLYLEEPSNIEKEFYLSCPVSYTHLRAHETSR
;
A
#
# COMPACT_ATOMS: atom_id res chain seq x y z
N MET A 1 7.91 -7.21 -14.14
CA MET A 1 6.55 -6.66 -13.97
C MET A 1 6.37 -6.16 -12.56
N ASN A 2 5.94 -4.94 -12.41
CA ASN A 2 5.70 -4.35 -11.10
C ASN A 2 4.20 -4.22 -10.86
N ILE A 3 3.75 -4.66 -9.69
CA ILE A 3 2.37 -4.49 -9.27
C ILE A 3 2.32 -3.67 -7.98
N HIS A 4 1.20 -3.00 -7.74
CA HIS A 4 0.97 -2.28 -6.50
C HIS A 4 0.49 -3.21 -5.39
N GLU A 5 0.62 -2.75 -4.14
CA GLU A 5 0.17 -3.50 -2.97
C GLU A 5 -1.30 -3.95 -3.09
N HIS A 6 -2.19 -3.06 -3.53
CA HIS A 6 -3.60 -3.41 -3.67
C HIS A 6 -3.84 -4.53 -4.68
N GLN A 7 -3.04 -4.56 -5.76
CA GLN A 7 -3.12 -5.61 -6.76
C GLN A 7 -2.60 -6.94 -6.22
N ALA A 8 -1.49 -6.90 -5.47
CA ALA A 8 -0.93 -8.08 -4.82
C ALA A 8 -1.92 -8.68 -3.82
N LYS A 9 -2.59 -7.85 -3.02
CA LYS A 9 -3.60 -8.31 -2.06
C LYS A 9 -4.82 -8.92 -2.73
N GLN A 10 -5.27 -8.34 -3.83
CA GLN A 10 -6.35 -8.94 -4.64
C GLN A 10 -5.96 -10.33 -5.14
N LEU A 11 -4.74 -10.46 -5.62
CA LEU A 11 -4.23 -11.74 -6.12
C LEU A 11 -4.12 -12.78 -5.01
N LEU A 12 -3.56 -12.40 -3.86
CA LEU A 12 -3.48 -13.27 -2.69
C LEU A 12 -4.85 -13.74 -2.24
N LYS A 13 -5.81 -12.84 -2.17
CA LYS A 13 -7.19 -13.15 -1.78
C LYS A 13 -7.82 -14.15 -2.76
N LYS A 14 -7.57 -13.99 -4.06
CA LYS A 14 -8.05 -14.91 -5.09
C LYS A 14 -7.56 -16.34 -4.86
N PHE A 15 -6.36 -16.49 -4.33
CA PHE A 15 -5.77 -17.80 -4.02
C PHE A 15 -6.03 -18.25 -2.56
N GLY A 16 -6.96 -17.64 -1.87
CA GLY A 16 -7.43 -18.08 -0.56
C GLY A 16 -6.69 -17.51 0.64
N ALA A 17 -5.76 -16.58 0.45
CA ALA A 17 -5.10 -15.93 1.57
C ALA A 17 -6.05 -14.96 2.28
N ILE A 18 -5.91 -14.87 3.60
CA ILE A 18 -6.64 -13.90 4.41
C ILE A 18 -5.91 -12.56 4.32
N VAL A 19 -6.60 -11.55 3.80
CA VAL A 19 -6.07 -10.19 3.71
C VAL A 19 -7.06 -9.22 4.33
N PRO A 20 -6.61 -8.09 4.90
CA PRO A 20 -7.52 -7.06 5.41
C PRO A 20 -8.44 -6.54 4.31
N ASN A 21 -9.66 -6.15 4.67
CA ASN A 21 -10.57 -5.52 3.72
C ASN A 21 -10.02 -4.17 3.29
N GLY A 22 -10.06 -3.90 2.01
CA GLY A 22 -9.54 -2.66 1.46
C GLY A 22 -9.98 -2.44 0.03
N GLU A 23 -9.84 -1.19 -0.42
CA GLU A 23 -10.22 -0.77 -1.77
C GLU A 23 -9.20 0.20 -2.34
N ALA A 24 -8.88 0.02 -3.61
CA ALA A 24 -8.06 1.00 -4.34
C ALA A 24 -8.92 2.20 -4.70
N CYS A 25 -8.35 3.39 -4.55
CA CYS A 25 -9.03 4.66 -4.79
C CYS A 25 -8.17 5.55 -5.68
N PHE A 26 -8.76 6.12 -6.70
CA PHE A 26 -8.07 6.99 -7.66
C PHE A 26 -8.40 8.47 -7.44
N THR A 27 -9.42 8.76 -6.66
CA THR A 27 -9.84 10.11 -6.33
C THR A 27 -10.18 10.21 -4.84
N VAL A 28 -10.19 11.43 -4.31
CA VAL A 28 -10.61 11.69 -2.92
C VAL A 28 -12.06 11.25 -2.71
N GLN A 29 -12.92 11.49 -3.70
CA GLN A 29 -14.32 11.08 -3.67
C GLN A 29 -14.44 9.56 -3.46
N GLU A 30 -13.65 8.77 -4.20
CA GLU A 30 -13.64 7.31 -4.06
C GLU A 30 -13.17 6.86 -2.68
N VAL A 31 -12.20 7.57 -2.09
CA VAL A 31 -11.75 7.29 -0.72
C VAL A 31 -12.91 7.40 0.26
N LEU A 32 -13.67 8.48 0.18
CA LEU A 32 -14.80 8.73 1.07
C LEU A 32 -15.94 7.74 0.84
N GLU A 33 -16.25 7.43 -0.41
CA GLU A 33 -17.28 6.46 -0.75
C GLU A 33 -16.93 5.07 -0.25
N ASN A 34 -15.69 4.64 -0.45
CA ASN A 34 -15.22 3.34 0.01
C ASN A 34 -15.13 3.26 1.53
N ALA A 35 -14.78 4.35 2.20
CA ALA A 35 -14.80 4.41 3.67
C ALA A 35 -16.20 4.13 4.23
N LYS A 36 -17.20 4.68 3.61
CA LYS A 36 -18.61 4.43 3.98
C LYS A 36 -19.03 3.00 3.66
N LYS A 37 -18.65 2.51 2.49
CA LYS A 37 -18.97 1.15 2.04
C LYS A 37 -18.35 0.09 2.97
N LEU A 38 -17.10 0.27 3.37
CA LEU A 38 -16.41 -0.65 4.27
C LEU A 38 -16.87 -0.54 5.72
N ASN A 39 -17.55 0.55 6.07
CA ASN A 39 -18.08 0.80 7.41
C ASN A 39 -17.02 0.64 8.51
N LEU A 40 -15.86 1.24 8.30
CA LEU A 40 -14.73 1.14 9.22
C LEU A 40 -14.80 2.22 10.30
N LYS A 41 -14.32 1.91 11.49
CA LYS A 41 -14.16 2.87 12.59
C LYS A 41 -12.85 3.63 12.53
N LYS A 42 -11.82 2.96 12.01
CA LYS A 42 -10.50 3.53 11.76
C LYS A 42 -10.07 3.16 10.35
N TYR A 43 -9.23 4.01 9.78
CA TYR A 43 -8.82 3.88 8.40
C TYR A 43 -7.30 3.86 8.31
N VAL A 44 -6.77 3.01 7.43
CA VAL A 44 -5.38 3.07 7.01
C VAL A 44 -5.37 3.50 5.56
N LEU A 45 -4.76 4.64 5.27
CA LEU A 45 -4.65 5.17 3.92
C LEU A 45 -3.20 5.07 3.47
N LYS A 46 -2.98 4.37 2.37
CA LYS A 46 -1.63 4.06 1.88
C LYS A 46 -1.44 4.56 0.45
N ALA A 47 -0.41 5.36 0.26
CA ALA A 47 0.03 5.72 -1.09
C ALA A 47 0.48 4.47 -1.85
N GLN A 48 0.09 4.36 -3.10
CA GLN A 48 0.46 3.23 -3.96
C GLN A 48 1.49 3.70 -4.99
N ILE A 49 2.75 3.36 -4.73
CA ILE A 49 3.87 3.61 -5.64
C ILE A 49 4.71 2.33 -5.75
N HIS A 50 5.46 2.20 -6.81
CA HIS A 50 6.37 1.08 -7.01
C HIS A 50 7.69 1.29 -6.26
N ALA A 51 7.60 1.43 -4.93
CA ALA A 51 8.77 1.58 -4.06
C ALA A 51 8.41 1.22 -2.63
N GLY A 52 9.41 0.75 -1.88
CA GLY A 52 9.31 0.54 -0.44
C GLY A 52 9.62 1.82 0.33
N GLY A 53 9.51 1.75 1.66
CA GLY A 53 9.81 2.89 2.52
C GLY A 53 8.71 3.94 2.59
N ARG A 54 7.51 3.62 2.14
CA ARG A 54 6.36 4.54 2.11
C ARG A 54 6.01 5.08 3.49
N GLY A 55 6.07 4.24 4.51
CA GLY A 55 5.76 4.64 5.89
C GLY A 55 6.65 5.77 6.38
N LYS A 56 7.96 5.64 6.22
CA LYS A 56 8.93 6.65 6.61
C LYS A 56 8.78 7.94 5.81
N ALA A 57 8.33 7.83 4.57
CA ALA A 57 8.14 8.99 3.70
C ALA A 57 6.79 9.68 3.91
N GLY A 58 5.97 9.21 4.85
CA GLY A 58 4.66 9.79 5.12
C GLY A 58 3.55 9.30 4.19
N GLY A 59 3.79 8.22 3.47
CA GLY A 59 2.82 7.64 2.53
C GLY A 59 1.82 6.67 3.17
N VAL A 60 1.87 6.49 4.49
CA VAL A 60 0.92 5.65 5.24
C VAL A 60 0.36 6.47 6.38
N LYS A 61 -0.97 6.60 6.44
CA LYS A 61 -1.67 7.37 7.45
C LYS A 61 -2.72 6.51 8.13
N ILE A 62 -2.82 6.65 9.46
CA ILE A 62 -3.89 6.03 10.25
C ILE A 62 -4.81 7.15 10.72
N LEU A 63 -6.11 7.01 10.47
CA LEU A 63 -7.07 8.07 10.64
C LEU A 63 -8.32 7.55 11.37
N ASP A 64 -8.90 8.40 12.21
CA ASP A 64 -10.02 8.01 13.08
C ASP A 64 -11.37 8.53 12.60
N ASN A 65 -11.39 9.47 11.66
CA ASN A 65 -12.63 10.10 11.20
C ASN A 65 -12.55 10.47 9.72
N LEU A 66 -13.71 10.73 9.13
CA LEU A 66 -13.83 11.06 7.72
C LEU A 66 -13.18 12.38 7.32
N ALA A 67 -13.22 13.38 8.20
CA ALA A 67 -12.63 14.69 7.91
C ALA A 67 -11.11 14.58 7.75
N ASP A 68 -10.46 13.88 8.67
CA ASP A 68 -9.02 13.64 8.60
C ASP A 68 -8.65 12.74 7.43
N LEU A 69 -9.50 11.77 7.11
CA LEU A 69 -9.32 10.90 5.94
C LEU A 69 -9.35 11.70 4.65
N GLU A 70 -10.30 12.61 4.50
CA GLU A 70 -10.41 13.50 3.34
C GLU A 70 -9.16 14.37 3.18
N LYS A 71 -8.73 14.97 4.29
CA LYS A 71 -7.53 15.80 4.31
C LYS A 71 -6.28 14.99 3.90
N ALA A 72 -6.12 13.81 4.47
CA ALA A 72 -4.99 12.94 4.15
C ALA A 72 -5.00 12.51 2.68
N ALA A 73 -6.18 12.20 2.13
CA ALA A 73 -6.31 11.84 0.73
C ALA A 73 -5.94 13.01 -0.20
N ASN A 74 -6.39 14.22 0.14
CA ASN A 74 -6.01 15.42 -0.61
C ASN A 74 -4.50 15.68 -0.54
N ASP A 75 -3.89 15.46 0.61
CA ASP A 75 -2.46 15.68 0.80
C ASP A 75 -1.60 14.65 0.07
N LEU A 76 -2.06 13.41 -0.05
CA LEU A 76 -1.30 12.33 -0.66
C LEU A 76 -1.44 12.23 -2.17
N LEU A 77 -2.66 12.41 -2.70
CA LEU A 77 -2.87 12.30 -4.15
C LEU A 77 -2.15 13.42 -4.89
N GLY A 78 -1.37 13.04 -5.89
CA GLY A 78 -0.58 13.97 -6.68
C GLY A 78 0.75 14.37 -6.06
N LYS A 79 1.00 13.99 -4.80
CA LYS A 79 2.27 14.28 -4.14
C LYS A 79 3.38 13.39 -4.71
N LYS A 80 4.58 13.94 -4.81
CA LYS A 80 5.77 13.15 -5.08
C LYS A 80 6.34 12.63 -3.77
N LEU A 81 6.32 11.32 -3.61
CA LEU A 81 6.83 10.66 -2.42
C LEU A 81 8.28 10.23 -2.67
N VAL A 82 9.16 10.67 -1.79
CA VAL A 82 10.59 10.34 -1.86
C VAL A 82 10.92 9.31 -0.80
N THR A 83 11.39 8.14 -1.23
CA THR A 83 11.85 7.06 -0.36
C THR A 83 13.27 6.67 -0.75
N HIS A 84 13.90 5.80 0.04
CA HIS A 84 15.21 5.26 -0.29
C HIS A 84 15.23 4.44 -1.60
N GLN A 85 14.06 4.07 -2.12
CA GLN A 85 13.95 3.28 -3.37
C GLN A 85 13.49 4.08 -4.58
N THR A 86 13.00 5.31 -4.40
CA THR A 86 12.49 6.14 -5.52
C THR A 86 13.53 6.98 -6.20
N GLY A 87 14.66 7.24 -5.54
CA GLY A 87 15.59 8.27 -5.92
C GLY A 87 15.10 9.67 -5.48
N PRO A 88 15.94 10.71 -5.65
CA PRO A 88 15.64 12.06 -5.14
C PRO A 88 14.46 12.75 -5.82
N SER A 89 14.13 12.36 -7.06
CA SER A 89 12.97 12.93 -7.76
C SER A 89 11.63 12.40 -7.26
N GLY A 90 11.64 11.28 -6.57
CA GLY A 90 10.44 10.66 -6.02
C GLY A 90 9.54 9.99 -7.06
N LYS A 91 8.41 9.52 -6.59
CA LYS A 91 7.34 8.94 -7.42
C LYS A 91 6.03 9.64 -7.10
N GLU A 92 5.29 10.03 -8.13
CA GLU A 92 3.99 10.64 -7.95
C GLU A 92 2.97 9.60 -7.46
N VAL A 93 2.18 9.98 -6.46
CA VAL A 93 1.10 9.15 -5.93
C VAL A 93 -0.15 9.35 -6.80
N LYS A 94 -0.46 8.37 -7.62
CA LYS A 94 -1.61 8.42 -8.55
C LYS A 94 -2.82 7.67 -8.04
N ARG A 95 -2.64 6.85 -7.00
CA ARG A 95 -3.70 6.07 -6.38
C ARG A 95 -3.39 5.81 -4.93
N LEU A 96 -4.46 5.59 -4.17
CA LEU A 96 -4.38 5.27 -2.74
C LEU A 96 -5.02 3.91 -2.50
N TYR A 97 -4.66 3.28 -1.40
CA TYR A 97 -5.30 2.07 -0.92
C TYR A 97 -5.88 2.36 0.46
N LEU A 98 -7.19 2.24 0.57
CA LEU A 98 -7.90 2.38 1.84
C LEU A 98 -8.14 0.99 2.40
N GLU A 99 -7.70 0.76 3.63
CA GLU A 99 -7.72 -0.56 4.24
C GLU A 99 -8.15 -0.47 5.70
N GLU A 100 -8.76 -1.54 6.21
CA GLU A 100 -9.01 -1.68 7.63
C GLU A 100 -7.69 -1.86 8.38
N PRO A 101 -7.53 -1.31 9.59
CA PRO A 101 -6.33 -1.51 10.38
C PRO A 101 -6.25 -2.95 10.90
N SER A 102 -5.02 -3.43 11.08
CA SER A 102 -4.75 -4.73 11.67
C SER A 102 -4.12 -4.55 13.05
N ASN A 103 -4.48 -5.42 13.99
CA ASN A 103 -3.81 -5.48 15.28
C ASN A 103 -2.55 -6.32 15.14
N ILE A 104 -1.43 -5.67 14.87
CA ILE A 104 -0.17 -6.32 14.55
C ILE A 104 0.53 -6.78 15.83
N GLU A 105 0.72 -8.09 16.00
CA GLU A 105 1.54 -8.65 17.07
C GLU A 105 2.98 -8.84 16.63
N LYS A 106 3.17 -9.36 15.42
CA LYS A 106 4.49 -9.62 14.83
C LYS A 106 4.47 -9.35 13.35
N GLU A 107 5.58 -8.87 12.84
CA GLU A 107 5.78 -8.69 11.41
C GLU A 107 6.88 -9.63 10.94
N PHE A 108 6.66 -10.24 9.79
CA PHE A 108 7.64 -11.12 9.16
C PHE A 108 7.94 -10.62 7.76
N TYR A 109 9.20 -10.72 7.37
CA TYR A 109 9.60 -10.51 6.00
C TYR A 109 9.65 -11.85 5.27
N LEU A 110 8.97 -11.91 4.14
CA LEU A 110 8.98 -13.09 3.27
C LEU A 110 9.21 -12.63 1.84
N SER A 111 10.18 -13.23 1.17
CA SER A 111 10.39 -13.01 -0.24
C SER A 111 10.68 -14.32 -0.97
N CYS A 112 10.30 -14.38 -2.23
CA CYS A 112 10.56 -15.52 -3.09
C CYS A 112 11.05 -15.00 -4.44
N PRO A 113 12.33 -14.57 -4.51
CA PRO A 113 12.87 -14.04 -5.75
C PRO A 113 13.11 -15.16 -6.77
N VAL A 114 12.88 -14.85 -8.04
CA VAL A 114 13.15 -15.76 -9.15
C VAL A 114 14.06 -15.08 -10.15
N SER A 115 15.13 -15.78 -10.56
CA SER A 115 16.04 -15.31 -11.59
C SER A 115 16.10 -16.32 -12.73
N TYR A 116 15.83 -15.86 -13.93
CA TYR A 116 15.91 -16.69 -15.13
C TYR A 116 17.32 -16.77 -15.71
N THR A 117 18.20 -15.86 -15.30
CA THR A 117 19.57 -15.81 -15.78
C THR A 117 20.52 -16.65 -14.92
N HIS A 118 20.26 -16.75 -13.63
CA HIS A 118 21.10 -17.48 -12.68
C HIS A 118 20.25 -18.26 -11.71
N LEU A 119 19.68 -19.36 -12.17
CA LEU A 119 18.79 -20.18 -11.36
C LEU A 119 19.42 -20.74 -10.09
N ARG A 120 20.75 -20.90 -10.10
CA ARG A 120 21.47 -21.41 -8.92
C ARG A 120 21.85 -20.35 -7.92
N ALA A 121 21.70 -19.08 -8.24
CA ALA A 121 22.10 -17.99 -7.36
C ALA A 121 21.35 -17.99 -6.04
N HIS A 122 20.13 -18.48 -6.03
CA HIS A 122 19.29 -18.51 -4.84
C HIS A 122 19.70 -19.56 -3.83
N GLU A 123 20.38 -20.59 -4.26
CA GLU A 123 20.84 -21.67 -3.40
C GLU A 123 21.96 -21.24 -2.47
N THR A 124 22.75 -20.27 -2.88
CA THR A 124 23.91 -19.81 -2.14
C THR A 124 23.64 -18.62 -1.26
N SER A 125 22.50 -18.03 -1.44
CA SER A 125 22.15 -16.87 -0.64
C SER A 125 21.85 -17.25 0.74
N ARG A 126 22.37 -16.97 1.28
CA ARG A 126 21.86 -17.14 2.43
C ARG A 126 22.13 -16.53 3.30
#